data_ebc811c207cd6c859abdafa814580c37
#
_entry.id   ebc811c207cd6c859abdafa814580c37
#
_cell.length_a   1.000
_cell.length_b   1.000
_cell.length_c   1.000
_cell.angle_alpha   90.00
_cell.angle_beta   90.00
_cell.angle_gamma   90.00
#
_symmetry.space_group_name_H-M   'P 1'
#
loop_
_entity.id
_entity.type
_entity.pdbx_description
1 polymer ?
#
loop_
_entity_poly.entity_id
_entity_poly.type
_entity_poly.pdbx_seq_one_letter_code
_entity_poly.pdbx_strand_id
1 'polypeptide(L)'
;MYENFIKRLLDFTLSLMALLILSPVLLILCILGAIFMKGSPFFTQQRPGKDEKIFRLIKFRTMSCEKDRNGQLLPDEQRLNRYGRFLRSTSLDELPELVNILLGQMSIVGPRPLLVKYLPLYNEEQRRRHLVRPGLTGWAQVNGRNAISWEEKFRLDVEYVDNISFAMDLKVIFTTVGKIFKREGISSETSATMEEFRGTKQEV
;
A
#
# COMPACT_ATOMS: atom_id res chain seq x y z
N MET A 1 18.36 -11.49 13.90
CA MET A 1 18.71 -12.30 12.70
C MET A 1 17.55 -12.39 11.70
N TYR A 2 16.30 -12.65 12.15
CA TYR A 2 15.15 -12.74 11.25
C TYR A 2 14.93 -11.47 10.41
N GLU A 3 14.75 -10.30 11.05
CA GLU A 3 14.44 -9.03 10.39
C GLU A 3 15.47 -8.62 9.32
N ASN A 4 16.75 -8.73 9.65
CA ASN A 4 17.81 -8.16 8.83
C ASN A 4 18.26 -9.06 7.67
N PHE A 5 18.10 -10.38 7.80
CA PHE A 5 18.59 -11.32 6.79
C PHE A 5 17.49 -12.24 6.26
N ILE A 6 16.87 -13.06 7.11
CA ILE A 6 15.92 -14.09 6.67
C ILE A 6 14.70 -13.44 6.01
N LYS A 7 14.11 -12.43 6.65
CA LYS A 7 12.96 -11.71 6.12
C LYS A 7 13.28 -11.09 4.75
N ARG A 8 14.47 -10.48 4.59
CA ARG A 8 14.86 -9.88 3.32
C ARG A 8 15.03 -10.92 2.21
N LEU A 9 15.61 -12.08 2.54
CA LEU A 9 15.75 -13.20 1.59
C LEU A 9 14.37 -13.73 1.16
N LEU A 10 13.45 -13.89 2.11
CA LEU A 10 12.07 -14.31 1.84
C LEU A 10 11.33 -13.25 0.98
N ASP A 11 11.41 -11.99 1.32
CA ASP A 11 10.82 -10.88 0.55
C ASP A 11 11.32 -10.92 -0.91
N PHE A 12 12.63 -11.06 -1.10
CA PHE A 12 13.23 -11.12 -2.44
C PHE A 12 12.76 -12.34 -3.23
N THR A 13 12.88 -13.53 -2.65
CA THR A 13 12.56 -14.79 -3.36
C THR A 13 11.07 -14.89 -3.67
N LEU A 14 10.20 -14.54 -2.70
CA LEU A 14 8.75 -14.60 -2.89
C LEU A 14 8.27 -13.54 -3.89
N SER A 15 8.80 -12.31 -3.83
CA SER A 15 8.44 -11.28 -4.81
C SER A 15 8.93 -11.60 -6.22
N LEU A 16 10.13 -12.18 -6.37
CA LEU A 16 10.64 -12.63 -7.66
C LEU A 16 9.76 -13.75 -8.24
N MET A 17 9.45 -14.77 -7.44
CA MET A 17 8.56 -15.86 -7.87
C MET A 17 7.17 -15.34 -8.25
N ALA A 18 6.60 -14.44 -7.43
CA ALA A 18 5.30 -13.84 -7.71
C ALA A 18 5.33 -13.05 -9.02
N LEU A 19 6.36 -12.23 -9.28
CA LEU A 19 6.51 -11.50 -10.54
C LEU A 19 6.61 -12.43 -11.75
N LEU A 20 7.36 -13.54 -11.65
CA LEU A 20 7.49 -14.51 -12.73
C LEU A 20 6.15 -15.23 -13.00
N ILE A 21 5.49 -15.73 -11.95
CA ILE A 21 4.22 -16.46 -12.07
C ILE A 21 3.11 -15.53 -12.58
N LEU A 22 3.03 -14.30 -12.05
CA LEU A 22 2.00 -13.34 -12.42
C LEU A 22 2.33 -12.53 -13.68
N SER A 23 3.50 -12.74 -14.30
CA SER A 23 3.92 -11.97 -15.49
C SER A 23 2.89 -11.94 -16.64
N PRO A 24 2.17 -13.03 -16.98
CA PRO A 24 1.11 -12.96 -18.02
C PRO A 24 -0.04 -12.05 -17.59
N VAL A 25 -0.44 -12.11 -16.31
CA VAL A 25 -1.51 -11.27 -15.77
C VAL A 25 -1.07 -9.80 -15.75
N LEU A 26 0.15 -9.52 -15.31
CA LEU A 26 0.73 -8.17 -15.31
C LEU A 26 0.77 -7.59 -16.73
N LEU A 27 1.16 -8.38 -17.73
CA LEU A 27 1.16 -7.95 -19.12
C LEU A 27 -0.24 -7.58 -19.61
N ILE A 28 -1.23 -8.42 -19.33
CA ILE A 28 -2.65 -8.15 -19.68
C ILE A 28 -3.11 -6.85 -19.00
N LEU A 29 -2.83 -6.69 -17.70
CA LEU A 29 -3.20 -5.47 -16.97
C LEU A 29 -2.47 -4.23 -17.50
N CYS A 30 -1.22 -4.34 -17.95
CA CYS A 30 -0.50 -3.24 -18.62
C CYS A 30 -1.18 -2.83 -19.92
N ILE A 31 -1.56 -3.80 -20.77
CA ILE A 31 -2.23 -3.54 -22.05
C ILE A 31 -3.60 -2.88 -21.80
N LEU A 32 -4.41 -3.45 -20.93
CA LEU A 32 -5.71 -2.89 -20.56
C LEU A 32 -5.55 -1.49 -19.91
N GLY A 33 -4.54 -1.31 -19.06
CA GLY A 33 -4.22 -0.02 -18.47
C GLY A 33 -3.87 1.04 -19.52
N ALA A 34 -3.07 0.70 -20.53
CA ALA A 34 -2.74 1.61 -21.63
C ALA A 34 -3.98 2.04 -22.42
N ILE A 35 -4.93 1.11 -22.63
CA ILE A 35 -6.19 1.39 -23.35
C ILE A 35 -7.14 2.25 -22.51
N PHE A 36 -7.41 1.85 -21.26
CA PHE A 36 -8.48 2.46 -20.45
C PHE A 36 -8.06 3.70 -19.68
N MET A 37 -6.75 3.92 -19.43
CA MET A 37 -6.27 5.08 -18.66
C MET A 37 -5.91 6.29 -19.54
N LYS A 38 -5.94 6.15 -20.86
CA LYS A 38 -5.57 7.22 -21.81
C LYS A 38 -4.19 7.82 -21.49
N GLY A 39 -3.23 6.96 -21.17
CA GLY A 39 -1.87 7.34 -20.77
C GLY A 39 -1.10 6.16 -20.19
N SER A 40 -0.07 6.46 -19.39
CA SER A 40 0.73 5.41 -18.75
C SER A 40 -0.14 4.48 -17.90
N PRO A 41 0.00 3.14 -18.03
CA PRO A 41 -0.70 2.18 -17.18
C PRO A 41 -0.22 2.23 -15.73
N PHE A 42 0.94 2.85 -15.47
CA PHE A 42 1.50 2.96 -14.13
C PHE A 42 1.26 4.34 -13.52
N PHE A 43 1.11 4.33 -12.21
CA PHE A 43 1.10 5.50 -11.35
C PHE A 43 2.24 5.37 -10.35
N THR A 44 2.98 6.44 -10.14
CA THR A 44 4.06 6.48 -9.13
C THR A 44 3.83 7.62 -8.17
N GLN A 45 4.13 7.36 -6.88
CA GLN A 45 4.01 8.35 -5.82
C GLN A 45 5.16 8.21 -4.83
N GLN A 46 5.71 9.35 -4.38
CA GLN A 46 6.73 9.36 -3.33
C GLN A 46 6.12 8.92 -1.99
N ARG A 47 6.83 8.03 -1.31
CA ARG A 47 6.46 7.49 0.00
C ARG A 47 7.70 7.38 0.89
N PRO A 48 7.56 7.57 2.21
CA PRO A 48 8.64 7.28 3.14
C PRO A 48 8.78 5.76 3.32
N GLY A 49 10.00 5.29 3.26
CA GLY A 49 10.41 3.93 3.53
C GLY A 49 11.08 3.77 4.90
N LYS A 50 11.95 2.76 5.03
CA LYS A 50 12.77 2.56 6.22
C LYS A 50 13.67 3.79 6.44
N ASP A 51 13.80 4.20 7.71
CA ASP A 51 14.57 5.38 8.14
C ASP A 51 14.11 6.67 7.41
N GLU A 52 12.80 6.76 7.10
CA GLU A 52 12.15 7.88 6.39
C GLU A 52 12.73 8.13 4.97
N LYS A 53 13.56 7.24 4.43
CA LYS A 53 14.11 7.37 3.08
C LYS A 53 13.02 7.33 2.03
N ILE A 54 12.92 8.39 1.24
CA ILE A 54 11.86 8.53 0.24
C ILE A 54 12.14 7.60 -0.95
N PHE A 55 11.12 6.83 -1.34
CA PHE A 55 11.15 5.99 -2.54
C PHE A 55 9.93 6.26 -3.42
N ARG A 56 9.93 5.74 -4.65
CA ARG A 56 8.79 5.81 -5.56
C ARG A 56 8.00 4.51 -5.49
N LEU A 57 6.82 4.57 -4.89
CA LEU A 57 5.85 3.49 -4.92
C LEU A 57 5.28 3.35 -6.33
N ILE A 58 5.21 2.13 -6.86
CA ILE A 58 4.73 1.82 -8.21
C ILE A 58 3.41 1.06 -8.11
N LYS A 59 2.35 1.59 -8.72
CA LYS A 59 1.03 0.93 -8.81
C LYS A 59 0.51 0.93 -10.23
N PHE A 60 -0.49 0.10 -10.51
CA PHE A 60 -1.30 0.35 -11.70
C PHE A 60 -2.16 1.59 -11.49
N ARG A 61 -2.29 2.37 -12.57
CA ARG A 61 -3.15 3.54 -12.59
C ARG A 61 -4.61 3.11 -12.56
N THR A 62 -5.39 3.65 -11.64
CA THR A 62 -6.81 3.36 -11.48
C THR A 62 -7.73 4.53 -11.87
N MET A 63 -7.15 5.70 -12.12
CA MET A 63 -7.87 6.91 -12.53
C MET A 63 -7.30 7.42 -13.85
N SER A 64 -8.16 7.78 -14.81
CA SER A 64 -7.74 8.34 -16.10
C SER A 64 -7.04 9.70 -15.93
N CYS A 65 -6.28 10.11 -16.95
CA CYS A 65 -5.65 11.42 -17.02
C CYS A 65 -6.54 12.44 -17.75
N GLU A 66 -7.85 12.21 -17.82
CA GLU A 66 -8.78 13.11 -18.52
C GLU A 66 -8.83 14.48 -17.85
N LYS A 67 -8.86 15.50 -18.71
CA LYS A 67 -8.86 16.91 -18.34
C LYS A 67 -10.10 17.60 -18.87
N ASP A 68 -10.50 18.66 -18.22
CA ASP A 68 -11.54 19.57 -18.68
C ASP A 68 -11.02 20.49 -19.81
N ARG A 69 -11.88 21.40 -20.28
CA ARG A 69 -11.54 22.39 -21.32
C ARG A 69 -10.45 23.38 -20.89
N ASN A 70 -10.22 23.53 -19.59
CA ASN A 70 -9.23 24.43 -18.99
C ASN A 70 -7.89 23.71 -18.72
N GLY A 71 -7.77 22.41 -19.11
CA GLY A 71 -6.57 21.61 -18.89
C GLY A 71 -6.43 21.08 -17.46
N GLN A 72 -7.44 21.25 -16.60
CA GLN A 72 -7.47 20.69 -15.25
C GLN A 72 -7.99 19.26 -15.26
N LEU A 73 -7.49 18.43 -14.33
CA LEU A 73 -7.99 17.06 -14.20
C LEU A 73 -9.47 17.06 -13.83
N LEU A 74 -10.25 16.21 -14.48
CA LEU A 74 -11.65 15.99 -14.10
C LEU A 74 -11.76 15.50 -12.65
N PRO A 75 -12.92 15.69 -11.99
CA PRO A 75 -13.19 15.13 -10.66
C PRO A 75 -12.91 13.62 -10.60
N ASP A 76 -12.47 13.14 -9.46
CA ASP A 76 -12.05 11.75 -9.24
C ASP A 76 -13.14 10.74 -9.62
N GLU A 77 -14.41 11.06 -9.36
CA GLU A 77 -15.58 10.23 -9.69
C GLU A 77 -15.69 9.97 -11.20
N GLN A 78 -15.36 10.96 -12.03
CA GLN A 78 -15.40 10.85 -13.50
C GLN A 78 -14.16 10.14 -14.05
N ARG A 79 -13.02 10.25 -13.35
CA ARG A 79 -11.76 9.62 -13.75
C ARG A 79 -11.67 8.14 -13.36
N LEU A 80 -12.43 7.73 -12.32
CA LEU A 80 -12.50 6.35 -11.86
C LEU A 80 -13.45 5.52 -12.72
N ASN A 81 -12.95 4.98 -13.83
CA ASN A 81 -13.72 4.15 -14.75
C ASN A 81 -13.93 2.71 -14.24
N ARG A 82 -14.64 1.87 -15.04
CA ARG A 82 -14.93 0.46 -14.68
C ARG A 82 -13.66 -0.36 -14.45
N TYR A 83 -12.63 -0.17 -15.27
CA TYR A 83 -11.34 -0.85 -15.11
C TYR A 83 -10.64 -0.46 -13.80
N GLY A 84 -10.59 0.83 -13.50
CA GLY A 84 -10.01 1.30 -12.24
C GLY A 84 -10.75 0.79 -11.00
N ARG A 85 -12.09 0.74 -11.06
CA ARG A 85 -12.90 0.12 -9.99
C ARG A 85 -12.60 -1.36 -9.81
N PHE A 86 -12.48 -2.11 -10.90
CA PHE A 86 -12.08 -3.52 -10.86
C PHE A 86 -10.71 -3.71 -10.21
N LEU A 87 -9.70 -2.95 -10.62
CA LEU A 87 -8.37 -3.03 -10.02
C LEU A 87 -8.40 -2.78 -8.51
N ARG A 88 -9.08 -1.72 -8.06
CA ARG A 88 -9.19 -1.39 -6.63
C ARG A 88 -9.95 -2.45 -5.84
N SER A 89 -11.05 -2.96 -6.37
CA SER A 89 -11.86 -3.98 -5.68
C SER A 89 -11.15 -5.32 -5.52
N THR A 90 -10.16 -5.60 -6.39
CA THR A 90 -9.36 -6.82 -6.37
C THR A 90 -7.96 -6.60 -5.79
N SER A 91 -7.59 -5.36 -5.45
CA SER A 91 -6.23 -4.96 -5.06
C SER A 91 -5.15 -5.29 -6.11
N LEU A 92 -5.53 -5.55 -7.36
CA LEU A 92 -4.60 -5.82 -8.45
C LEU A 92 -3.76 -4.58 -8.81
N ASP A 93 -4.22 -3.39 -8.46
CA ASP A 93 -3.46 -2.15 -8.63
C ASP A 93 -2.17 -2.13 -7.81
N GLU A 94 -2.07 -2.90 -6.75
CA GLU A 94 -0.89 -2.99 -5.88
C GLU A 94 0.15 -4.02 -6.36
N LEU A 95 -0.14 -4.87 -7.35
CA LEU A 95 0.81 -5.88 -7.85
C LEU A 95 2.17 -5.31 -8.30
N PRO A 96 2.28 -4.13 -8.93
CA PRO A 96 3.58 -3.56 -9.26
C PRO A 96 4.46 -3.21 -8.04
N GLU A 97 3.90 -3.13 -6.82
CA GLU A 97 4.68 -2.93 -5.58
C GLU A 97 5.63 -4.12 -5.32
N LEU A 98 5.37 -5.30 -5.91
CA LEU A 98 6.32 -6.42 -5.88
C LEU A 98 7.70 -6.02 -6.43
N VAL A 99 7.77 -5.09 -7.38
CA VAL A 99 9.04 -4.53 -7.87
C VAL A 99 9.72 -3.71 -6.77
N ASN A 100 8.97 -2.91 -6.00
CA ASN A 100 9.53 -2.18 -4.87
C ASN A 100 10.07 -3.13 -3.78
N ILE A 101 9.39 -4.28 -3.56
CA ILE A 101 9.86 -5.32 -2.62
C ILE A 101 11.15 -5.94 -3.15
N LEU A 102 11.19 -6.32 -4.42
CA LEU A 102 12.38 -6.90 -5.07
C LEU A 102 13.59 -5.97 -4.95
N LEU A 103 13.39 -4.66 -5.15
CA LEU A 103 14.42 -3.62 -5.02
C LEU A 103 14.81 -3.32 -3.56
N GLY A 104 14.10 -3.87 -2.57
CA GLY A 104 14.40 -3.68 -1.15
C GLY A 104 13.88 -2.38 -0.55
N GLN A 105 13.03 -1.65 -1.25
CA GLN A 105 12.37 -0.45 -0.78
C GLN A 105 11.18 -0.76 0.12
N MET A 106 10.55 -1.93 -0.10
CA MET A 106 9.42 -2.46 0.65
C MET A 106 9.68 -3.90 1.10
N SER A 107 8.77 -4.42 1.89
CA SER A 107 8.65 -5.80 2.36
C SER A 107 7.25 -6.33 2.01
N ILE A 108 7.05 -7.64 2.03
CA ILE A 108 5.70 -8.23 1.91
C ILE A 108 4.85 -7.80 3.11
N VAL A 109 5.40 -7.91 4.32
CA VAL A 109 4.71 -7.52 5.57
C VAL A 109 5.44 -6.37 6.23
N GLY A 110 4.69 -5.33 6.60
CA GLY A 110 5.20 -4.14 7.29
C GLY A 110 4.14 -3.04 7.40
N PRO A 111 4.42 -1.92 8.08
CA PRO A 111 3.54 -0.77 8.11
C PRO A 111 3.26 -0.22 6.70
N ARG A 112 2.00 0.10 6.39
CA ARG A 112 1.64 0.64 5.06
C ARG A 112 2.36 1.97 4.80
N PRO A 113 3.02 2.19 3.64
CA PRO A 113 3.69 3.46 3.35
C PRO A 113 2.66 4.57 3.17
N LEU A 114 2.68 5.58 4.04
CA LEU A 114 1.76 6.71 4.02
C LEU A 114 2.34 7.89 3.20
N LEU A 115 1.66 9.04 3.19
CA LEU A 115 2.08 10.21 2.42
C LEU A 115 3.30 10.89 3.06
N VAL A 116 4.22 11.39 2.23
CA VAL A 116 5.40 12.15 2.70
C VAL A 116 5.01 13.35 3.57
N LYS A 117 3.90 14.01 3.24
CA LYS A 117 3.39 15.15 3.99
C LYS A 117 2.99 14.86 5.44
N TYR A 118 2.89 13.56 5.82
CA TYR A 118 2.59 13.16 7.20
C TYR A 118 3.85 13.09 8.09
N LEU A 119 5.05 13.05 7.50
CA LEU A 119 6.30 12.97 8.28
C LEU A 119 6.44 14.04 9.38
N PRO A 120 6.16 15.34 9.11
CA PRO A 120 6.24 16.36 10.15
C PRO A 120 5.14 16.28 11.21
N LEU A 121 4.09 15.48 10.99
CA LEU A 121 2.93 15.38 11.87
C LEU A 121 3.06 14.23 12.89
N TYR A 122 4.02 13.31 12.69
CA TYR A 122 4.23 12.19 13.60
C TYR A 122 4.89 12.64 14.89
N ASN A 123 4.39 12.13 16.02
CA ASN A 123 5.14 12.16 17.27
C ASN A 123 6.27 11.09 17.27
N GLU A 124 7.10 11.07 18.31
CA GLU A 124 8.25 10.15 18.41
C GLU A 124 7.82 8.67 18.34
N GLU A 125 6.73 8.31 19.03
CA GLU A 125 6.22 6.95 19.02
C GLU A 125 5.72 6.54 17.63
N GLN A 126 4.95 7.38 16.94
CA GLN A 126 4.44 7.12 15.62
C GLN A 126 5.56 7.02 14.56
N ARG A 127 6.67 7.74 14.73
CA ARG A 127 7.85 7.66 13.85
C ARG A 127 8.51 6.29 13.87
N ARG A 128 8.39 5.52 14.96
CA ARG A 128 8.97 4.18 15.09
C ARG A 128 8.49 3.22 13.99
N ARG A 129 7.34 3.47 13.37
CA ARG A 129 6.85 2.73 12.20
C ARG A 129 7.84 2.72 11.01
N HIS A 130 8.75 3.68 10.95
CA HIS A 130 9.79 3.80 9.91
C HIS A 130 11.10 3.07 10.27
N LEU A 131 11.20 2.42 11.41
CA LEU A 131 12.37 1.61 11.77
C LEU A 131 12.49 0.35 10.90
N VAL A 132 11.39 -0.07 10.27
CA VAL A 132 11.33 -1.22 9.36
C VAL A 132 10.91 -0.80 7.95
N ARG A 133 11.08 -1.70 6.96
CA ARG A 133 10.56 -1.46 5.62
C ARG A 133 9.03 -1.43 5.61
N PRO A 134 8.40 -0.51 4.88
CA PRO A 134 6.96 -0.53 4.71
C PRO A 134 6.53 -1.80 3.96
N GLY A 135 5.31 -2.27 4.23
CA GLY A 135 4.77 -3.50 3.70
C GLY A 135 3.69 -3.31 2.63
N LEU A 136 3.58 -4.31 1.75
CA LEU A 136 2.42 -4.50 0.86
C LEU A 136 1.16 -4.79 1.69
N THR A 137 1.29 -5.66 2.70
CA THR A 137 0.31 -5.85 3.76
C THR A 137 0.93 -5.59 5.13
N GLY A 138 0.11 -5.48 6.20
CA GLY A 138 0.62 -5.18 7.53
C GLY A 138 -0.40 -5.40 8.64
N TRP A 139 0.07 -5.35 9.88
CA TRP A 139 -0.73 -5.65 11.05
C TRP A 139 -1.94 -4.71 11.21
N ALA A 140 -1.77 -3.41 11.00
CA ALA A 140 -2.87 -2.46 10.99
C ALA A 140 -3.86 -2.72 9.85
N GLN A 141 -3.37 -3.14 8.67
CA GLN A 141 -4.24 -3.44 7.52
C GLN A 141 -5.13 -4.66 7.78
N VAL A 142 -4.61 -5.70 8.46
CA VAL A 142 -5.41 -6.89 8.77
C VAL A 142 -6.31 -6.72 9.98
N ASN A 143 -6.11 -5.71 10.84
CA ASN A 143 -6.90 -5.49 12.04
C ASN A 143 -7.95 -4.38 11.94
N GLY A 144 -8.10 -3.71 10.80
CA GLY A 144 -9.16 -2.71 10.69
C GLY A 144 -9.16 -1.88 9.42
N ARG A 145 -8.04 -1.87 8.64
CA ARG A 145 -7.91 -1.08 7.40
C ARG A 145 -8.34 0.39 7.59
N ASN A 146 -9.50 0.76 7.02
CA ASN A 146 -10.03 2.13 7.05
C ASN A 146 -11.08 2.33 8.16
N ALA A 147 -11.43 1.29 8.93
CA ALA A 147 -12.45 1.35 9.99
C ALA A 147 -11.88 1.74 11.36
N ILE A 148 -10.56 1.87 11.50
CA ILE A 148 -9.88 2.25 12.75
C ILE A 148 -9.35 3.68 12.67
N SER A 149 -9.21 4.34 13.84
CA SER A 149 -8.64 5.69 13.93
C SER A 149 -7.17 5.72 13.49
N TRP A 150 -6.63 6.92 13.27
CA TRP A 150 -5.21 7.09 12.97
C TRP A 150 -4.32 6.65 14.13
N GLU A 151 -4.71 6.94 15.36
CA GLU A 151 -4.01 6.56 16.58
C GLU A 151 -3.90 5.04 16.69
N GLU A 152 -5.03 4.34 16.51
CA GLU A 152 -5.06 2.88 16.55
C GLU A 152 -4.23 2.27 15.41
N LYS A 153 -4.26 2.87 14.23
CA LYS A 153 -3.42 2.43 13.09
C LYS A 153 -1.93 2.53 13.42
N PHE A 154 -1.50 3.66 14.00
CA PHE A 154 -0.09 3.84 14.39
C PHE A 154 0.30 2.93 15.54
N ARG A 155 -0.60 2.72 16.51
CA ARG A 155 -0.38 1.76 17.61
C ARG A 155 -0.12 0.35 17.05
N LEU A 156 -0.94 -0.11 16.13
CA LEU A 156 -0.78 -1.42 15.48
C LEU A 156 0.49 -1.49 14.60
N ASP A 157 0.85 -0.40 13.92
CA ASP A 157 2.09 -0.34 13.14
C ASP A 157 3.32 -0.47 14.07
N VAL A 158 3.32 0.20 15.23
CA VAL A 158 4.41 0.13 16.21
C VAL A 158 4.41 -1.24 16.91
N GLU A 159 3.25 -1.79 17.27
CA GLU A 159 3.12 -3.16 17.79
C GLU A 159 3.78 -4.19 16.87
N TYR A 160 3.59 -4.03 15.55
CA TYR A 160 4.27 -4.89 14.57
C TYR A 160 5.80 -4.70 14.61
N VAL A 161 6.29 -3.45 14.70
CA VAL A 161 7.73 -3.16 14.77
C VAL A 161 8.37 -3.83 15.98
N ASP A 162 7.71 -3.78 17.13
CA ASP A 162 8.22 -4.34 18.38
C ASP A 162 8.18 -5.88 18.42
N ASN A 163 7.27 -6.49 17.63
CA ASN A 163 7.04 -7.95 17.65
C ASN A 163 7.39 -8.62 16.32
N ILE A 164 8.25 -8.01 15.51
CA ILE A 164 8.62 -8.54 14.19
C ILE A 164 9.24 -9.93 14.32
N SER A 165 8.60 -10.92 13.71
CA SER A 165 9.00 -12.31 13.73
C SER A 165 8.42 -13.06 12.53
N PHE A 166 9.00 -14.22 12.22
CA PHE A 166 8.46 -15.08 11.17
C PHE A 166 7.00 -15.50 11.43
N ALA A 167 6.67 -15.81 12.67
CA ALA A 167 5.30 -16.18 13.08
C ALA A 167 4.33 -15.02 12.89
N MET A 168 4.74 -13.77 13.23
CA MET A 168 3.94 -12.58 13.03
C MET A 168 3.70 -12.31 11.55
N ASP A 169 4.72 -12.43 10.70
CA ASP A 169 4.60 -12.28 9.25
C ASP A 169 3.65 -13.31 8.66
N LEU A 170 3.78 -14.59 9.03
CA LEU A 170 2.84 -15.63 8.59
C LEU A 170 1.41 -15.34 9.02
N LYS A 171 1.19 -14.92 10.27
CA LYS A 171 -0.13 -14.55 10.78
C LYS A 171 -0.75 -13.44 9.94
N VAL A 172 0.01 -12.38 9.61
CA VAL A 172 -0.45 -11.29 8.76
C VAL A 172 -0.79 -11.78 7.36
N ILE A 173 0.08 -12.60 6.75
CA ILE A 173 -0.13 -13.13 5.40
C ILE A 173 -1.40 -13.99 5.34
N PHE A 174 -1.57 -14.96 6.25
CA PHE A 174 -2.76 -15.82 6.26
C PHE A 174 -4.05 -15.02 6.52
N THR A 175 -4.00 -14.02 7.42
CA THR A 175 -5.14 -13.14 7.68
C THR A 175 -5.48 -12.30 6.44
N THR A 176 -4.46 -11.79 5.72
CA THR A 176 -4.65 -11.05 4.47
C THR A 176 -5.34 -11.91 3.42
N VAL A 177 -4.86 -13.13 3.19
CA VAL A 177 -5.44 -14.08 2.25
C VAL A 177 -6.91 -14.36 2.62
N GLY A 178 -7.19 -14.64 3.89
CA GLY A 178 -8.56 -14.86 4.37
C GLY A 178 -9.49 -13.68 4.09
N LYS A 179 -9.02 -12.44 4.31
CA LYS A 179 -9.82 -11.23 4.05
C LYS A 179 -10.05 -10.96 2.55
N ILE A 180 -9.08 -11.27 1.70
CA ILE A 180 -9.25 -11.16 0.24
C ILE A 180 -10.39 -12.09 -0.22
N PHE A 181 -10.42 -13.35 0.25
CA PHE A 181 -11.47 -14.30 -0.10
C PHE A 181 -12.85 -13.88 0.42
N LYS A 182 -12.93 -13.30 1.61
CA LYS A 182 -14.20 -12.82 2.19
C LYS A 182 -14.67 -11.47 1.63
N ARG A 183 -13.85 -10.78 0.83
CA ARG A 183 -14.10 -9.42 0.33
C ARG A 183 -14.40 -8.39 1.43
N GLU A 184 -13.91 -8.61 2.65
CA GLU A 184 -14.14 -7.71 3.78
C GLU A 184 -13.28 -6.45 3.68
N GLY A 185 -13.88 -5.29 3.94
CA GLY A 185 -13.17 -4.01 4.12
C GLY A 185 -12.63 -3.36 2.84
N ILE A 186 -13.16 -3.68 1.66
CA ILE A 186 -12.73 -3.10 0.36
C ILE A 186 -13.27 -1.69 0.16
N SER A 187 -14.40 -1.33 0.77
CA SER A 187 -14.95 0.03 0.75
C SER A 187 -15.43 0.44 2.15
N SER A 188 -15.16 1.68 2.57
CA SER A 188 -15.88 2.31 3.66
C SER A 188 -17.28 2.68 3.14
N GLU A 189 -18.32 2.51 3.96
CA GLU A 189 -19.70 2.80 3.59
C GLU A 189 -19.97 4.27 3.23
N THR A 190 -19.04 5.18 3.54
CA THR A 190 -19.25 6.64 3.43
C THR A 190 -18.21 7.41 2.62
N SER A 191 -17.02 6.85 2.33
CA SER A 191 -16.04 7.54 1.47
C SER A 191 -15.04 6.57 0.82
N ALA A 192 -14.66 6.86 -0.42
CA ALA A 192 -13.67 6.07 -1.17
C ALA A 192 -12.24 6.18 -0.58
N THR A 193 -12.02 7.08 0.37
CA THR A 193 -10.71 7.35 1.00
C THR A 193 -10.90 7.69 2.48
N MET A 194 -10.01 7.21 3.33
CA MET A 194 -9.92 7.61 4.74
C MET A 194 -9.67 9.12 4.85
N GLU A 195 -10.23 9.77 5.88
CA GLU A 195 -9.92 11.17 6.20
C GLU A 195 -8.41 11.40 6.32
N GLU A 196 -7.99 12.60 5.95
CA GLU A 196 -6.57 12.95 5.95
C GLU A 196 -6.04 13.06 7.39
N PHE A 197 -4.84 12.51 7.64
CA PHE A 197 -4.18 12.69 8.93
C PHE A 197 -3.73 14.14 9.09
N ARG A 198 -4.16 14.77 10.17
CA ARG A 198 -3.89 16.19 10.50
C ARG A 198 -3.01 16.37 11.75
N GLY A 199 -2.37 15.28 12.20
CA GLY A 199 -1.63 15.24 13.46
C GLY A 199 -2.50 14.75 14.62
N THR A 200 -1.86 14.18 15.63
CA THR A 200 -2.52 13.80 16.89
C THR A 200 -2.75 15.06 17.69
N LYS A 201 -4.00 15.35 18.10
CA LYS A 201 -4.27 16.43 19.04
C LYS A 201 -3.49 16.14 20.33
N GLN A 202 -2.57 17.02 20.70
CA GLN A 202 -2.03 16.98 22.04
C GLN A 202 -3.20 17.29 22.99
N GLU A 203 -3.57 16.33 23.81
CA GLU A 203 -4.40 16.63 24.98
C GLU A 203 -3.57 17.56 25.87
N VAL A 204 -4.02 18.80 25.98
CA VAL A 204 -3.47 19.84 26.88
C VAL A 204 -4.04 19.60 28.27
#